data_4a37d4e9771a82f31291e6c4f4b8f4eb
#
_entry.id   4a37d4e9771a82f31291e6c4f4b8f4eb
#
_cell.length_a   1.000
_cell.length_b   1.000
_cell.length_c   1.000
_cell.angle_alpha   90.00
_cell.angle_beta   90.00
_cell.angle_gamma   90.00
#
_symmetry.space_group_name_H-M   'P 1'
#
loop_
_entity.id
_entity.type
_entity.pdbx_description
1 polymer ?
#
loop_
_entity_poly.entity_id
_entity_poly.type
_entity_poly.pdbx_seq_one_letter_code
_entity_poly.pdbx_strand_id
1 'polypeptide(L)'
;MKKEVSGGMEEELDEKLQAAQQGQDDKKYQELENRIAQLEKEKKELEEITKRSQYEYVNLKTDFDRYQRQVKESSDSMQVDSLLSVVKKFLPFIEDLRKSLENLTDEHMEDPLTKGVQMVYNKFLKTLEHLHIKSIESLGLTPDSFLHEPVSVEPVTDEKFKGKIIKEFERGFVYIKGDDKRVIIASKVIVGQ
;
A
#
# COMPACT_ATOMS: atom_id res chain seq x y z
N MET A 1 8.51 8.14 -107.60
CA MET A 1 8.03 6.93 -106.85
C MET A 1 9.00 6.33 -105.83
N LYS A 2 10.06 6.98 -105.30
CA LYS A 2 10.95 6.46 -104.24
C LYS A 2 11.01 7.30 -102.95
N LYS A 3 10.28 8.48 -102.92
CA LYS A 3 10.29 9.35 -101.73
C LYS A 3 9.05 9.17 -100.82
N GLU A 4 7.94 8.57 -101.30
CA GLU A 4 6.71 8.38 -100.51
C GLU A 4 6.66 7.12 -99.69
N VAL A 5 7.50 6.14 -100.03
CA VAL A 5 7.57 4.85 -99.30
C VAL A 5 8.45 4.91 -98.03
N SER A 6 9.35 5.94 -97.96
CA SER A 6 10.25 6.09 -96.79
C SER A 6 9.58 6.80 -95.62
N GLY A 7 8.65 7.76 -95.88
CA GLY A 7 7.95 8.48 -94.82
C GLY A 7 6.94 7.68 -94.04
N GLY A 8 6.21 6.77 -94.70
CA GLY A 8 5.21 5.93 -94.03
C GLY A 8 5.81 4.84 -93.12
N MET A 9 7.04 4.40 -93.43
CA MET A 9 7.78 3.44 -92.57
C MET A 9 8.38 4.08 -91.30
N GLU A 10 8.78 5.33 -91.38
CA GLU A 10 9.29 6.09 -90.23
C GLU A 10 8.15 6.46 -89.25
N GLU A 11 6.98 6.89 -89.78
CA GLU A 11 5.80 7.15 -88.96
C GLU A 11 5.30 5.87 -88.24
N GLU A 12 5.27 4.75 -88.91
CA GLU A 12 4.84 3.45 -88.32
C GLU A 12 5.83 2.94 -87.29
N LEU A 13 7.14 3.27 -87.41
CA LEU A 13 8.15 2.93 -86.40
C LEU A 13 8.02 3.84 -85.14
N ASP A 14 7.78 5.13 -85.35
CA ASP A 14 7.56 6.08 -84.25
C ASP A 14 6.31 5.77 -83.44
N GLU A 15 5.18 5.40 -84.11
CA GLU A 15 3.97 4.99 -83.43
C GLU A 15 4.21 3.69 -82.62
N LYS A 16 4.94 2.71 -83.13
CA LYS A 16 5.30 1.48 -82.43
C LYS A 16 6.24 1.75 -81.23
N LEU A 17 7.16 2.68 -81.37
CA LEU A 17 8.06 3.10 -80.28
C LEU A 17 7.28 3.86 -79.18
N GLN A 18 6.39 4.76 -79.57
CA GLN A 18 5.51 5.45 -78.60
C GLN A 18 4.57 4.50 -77.86
N ALA A 19 3.94 3.55 -78.59
CA ALA A 19 3.08 2.53 -77.99
C ALA A 19 3.85 1.60 -77.02
N ALA A 20 5.11 1.26 -77.36
CA ALA A 20 5.98 0.44 -76.50
C ALA A 20 6.43 1.19 -75.23
N GLN A 21 6.75 2.52 -75.37
CA GLN A 21 7.07 3.35 -74.21
C GLN A 21 5.84 3.57 -73.32
N GLN A 22 4.68 3.84 -73.87
CA GLN A 22 3.43 3.98 -73.14
C GLN A 22 3.08 2.71 -72.39
N GLY A 23 3.20 1.53 -73.00
CA GLY A 23 2.99 0.24 -72.33
C GLY A 23 4.02 -0.10 -71.24
N GLN A 24 5.23 0.44 -71.29
CA GLN A 24 6.20 0.33 -70.19
C GLN A 24 5.89 1.28 -69.02
N ASP A 25 5.48 2.50 -69.35
CA ASP A 25 5.04 3.47 -68.34
C ASP A 25 3.79 3.02 -67.60
N ASP A 26 2.79 2.50 -68.29
CA ASP A 26 1.56 1.94 -67.69
C ASP A 26 1.86 0.77 -66.73
N LYS A 27 2.77 -0.11 -67.09
CA LYS A 27 3.20 -1.20 -66.16
C LYS A 27 3.88 -0.65 -64.93
N LYS A 28 4.73 0.34 -65.09
CA LYS A 28 5.46 0.97 -63.97
C LYS A 28 4.49 1.73 -63.07
N TYR A 29 3.48 2.40 -63.60
CA TYR A 29 2.42 3.05 -62.84
C TYR A 29 1.61 2.00 -62.04
N GLN A 30 1.23 0.89 -62.63
CA GLN A 30 0.54 -0.20 -61.93
C GLN A 30 1.35 -0.82 -60.79
N GLU A 31 2.67 -1.01 -61.02
CA GLU A 31 3.58 -1.49 -59.94
C GLU A 31 3.71 -0.51 -58.79
N LEU A 32 3.76 0.80 -59.11
CA LEU A 32 3.81 1.86 -58.09
C LEU A 32 2.49 1.96 -57.31
N GLU A 33 1.33 1.88 -57.96
CA GLU A 33 0.02 1.88 -57.32
C GLU A 33 -0.15 0.64 -56.37
N ASN A 34 0.26 -0.53 -56.82
CA ASN A 34 0.27 -1.74 -55.98
C ASN A 34 1.20 -1.57 -54.76
N ARG A 35 2.36 -0.96 -54.95
CA ARG A 35 3.31 -0.71 -53.85
C ARG A 35 2.79 0.31 -52.86
N ILE A 36 2.17 1.39 -53.35
CA ILE A 36 1.48 2.38 -52.49
C ILE A 36 0.39 1.71 -51.65
N ALA A 37 -0.49 0.96 -52.27
CA ALA A 37 -1.57 0.25 -51.56
C ALA A 37 -1.03 -0.72 -50.51
N GLN A 38 0.07 -1.42 -50.81
CA GLN A 38 0.74 -2.29 -49.84
C GLN A 38 1.34 -1.51 -48.67
N LEU A 39 2.05 -0.41 -48.95
CA LEU A 39 2.63 0.46 -47.92
C LEU A 39 1.59 1.12 -47.04
N GLU A 40 0.47 1.55 -47.62
CA GLU A 40 -0.67 2.08 -46.86
C GLU A 40 -1.28 1.05 -45.90
N LYS A 41 -1.40 -0.20 -46.35
CA LYS A 41 -1.85 -1.30 -45.52
C LYS A 41 -0.89 -1.58 -44.38
N GLU A 42 0.41 -1.71 -44.66
CA GLU A 42 1.47 -1.92 -43.66
C GLU A 42 1.51 -0.77 -42.65
N LYS A 43 1.37 0.47 -43.13
CA LYS A 43 1.30 1.66 -42.25
C LYS A 43 0.12 1.58 -41.30
N LYS A 44 -1.06 1.21 -41.77
CA LYS A 44 -2.27 1.09 -40.97
C LYS A 44 -2.13 0.00 -39.90
N GLU A 45 -1.58 -1.16 -40.26
CA GLU A 45 -1.29 -2.24 -39.33
C GLU A 45 -0.28 -1.83 -38.24
N LEU A 46 0.77 -1.11 -38.63
CA LEU A 46 1.78 -0.58 -37.69
C LEU A 46 1.17 0.48 -36.75
N GLU A 47 0.29 1.33 -37.25
CA GLU A 47 -0.41 2.33 -36.42
C GLU A 47 -1.33 1.65 -35.38
N GLU A 48 -2.02 0.57 -35.75
CA GLU A 48 -2.86 -0.19 -34.82
C GLU A 48 -2.00 -0.89 -33.75
N ILE A 49 -0.91 -1.53 -34.14
CA ILE A 49 0.03 -2.17 -33.21
C ILE A 49 0.62 -1.13 -32.26
N THR A 50 1.01 0.04 -32.78
CA THR A 50 1.57 1.12 -31.95
C THR A 50 0.58 1.63 -30.92
N LYS A 51 -0.66 1.88 -31.33
CA LYS A 51 -1.75 2.29 -30.42
C LYS A 51 -1.99 1.26 -29.33
N ARG A 52 -2.03 -0.03 -29.71
CA ARG A 52 -2.23 -1.12 -28.76
C ARG A 52 -1.07 -1.22 -27.77
N SER A 53 0.16 -1.17 -28.26
CA SER A 53 1.35 -1.20 -27.40
C SER A 53 1.42 -0.01 -26.45
N GLN A 54 1.04 1.19 -26.92
CA GLN A 54 0.96 2.38 -26.06
C GLN A 54 -0.08 2.19 -24.95
N TYR A 55 -1.23 1.66 -25.27
CA TYR A 55 -2.28 1.38 -24.28
C TYR A 55 -1.82 0.34 -23.23
N GLU A 56 -1.22 -0.76 -23.70
CA GLU A 56 -0.66 -1.80 -22.82
C GLU A 56 0.45 -1.26 -21.92
N TYR A 57 1.33 -0.39 -22.45
CA TYR A 57 2.37 0.26 -21.68
C TYR A 57 1.81 1.18 -20.58
N VAL A 58 0.81 1.99 -20.89
CA VAL A 58 0.17 2.88 -19.90
C VAL A 58 -0.49 2.07 -18.78
N ASN A 59 -1.19 0.98 -19.14
CA ASN A 59 -1.81 0.11 -18.15
C ASN A 59 -0.75 -0.55 -17.26
N LEU A 60 0.29 -1.13 -17.85
CA LEU A 60 1.39 -1.77 -17.12
C LEU A 60 2.06 -0.79 -16.16
N LYS A 61 2.31 0.44 -16.62
CA LYS A 61 2.90 1.49 -15.78
C LYS A 61 1.99 1.83 -14.59
N THR A 62 0.69 1.97 -14.83
CA THR A 62 -0.29 2.24 -13.77
C THR A 62 -0.35 1.11 -12.73
N ASP A 63 -0.33 -0.14 -13.21
CA ASP A 63 -0.32 -1.31 -12.33
C ASP A 63 0.98 -1.43 -11.55
N PHE A 64 2.11 -1.10 -12.17
CA PHE A 64 3.41 -1.07 -11.50
C PHE A 64 3.46 0.00 -10.40
N ASP A 65 2.96 1.21 -10.66
CA ASP A 65 2.89 2.28 -9.67
C ASP A 65 1.95 1.92 -8.49
N ARG A 66 0.86 1.20 -8.77
CA ARG A 66 -0.03 0.66 -7.75
C ARG A 66 0.67 -0.41 -6.92
N TYR A 67 1.34 -1.34 -7.57
CA TYR A 67 2.11 -2.41 -6.92
C TYR A 67 3.20 -1.84 -6.01
N GLN A 68 3.98 -0.85 -6.48
CA GLN A 68 5.00 -0.21 -5.65
C GLN A 68 4.42 0.42 -4.38
N ARG A 69 3.28 1.11 -4.49
CA ARG A 69 2.60 1.69 -3.32
C ARG A 69 2.15 0.61 -2.35
N GLN A 70 1.52 -0.44 -2.85
CA GLN A 70 1.06 -1.56 -2.03
C GLN A 70 2.20 -2.28 -1.32
N VAL A 71 3.32 -2.51 -1.99
CA VAL A 71 4.52 -3.12 -1.38
C VAL A 71 5.08 -2.23 -0.28
N LYS A 72 5.15 -0.92 -0.49
CA LYS A 72 5.62 0.02 0.52
C LYS A 72 4.70 0.03 1.74
N GLU A 73 3.40 0.17 1.55
CA GLU A 73 2.40 0.16 2.63
C GLU A 73 2.44 -1.17 3.42
N SER A 74 2.55 -2.29 2.71
CA SER A 74 2.68 -3.62 3.34
C SER A 74 3.98 -3.75 4.13
N SER A 75 5.10 -3.23 3.60
CA SER A 75 6.39 -3.24 4.31
C SER A 75 6.35 -2.40 5.58
N ASP A 76 5.77 -1.19 5.52
CA ASP A 76 5.63 -0.29 6.66
C ASP A 76 4.72 -0.93 7.74
N SER A 77 3.62 -1.55 7.35
CA SER A 77 2.74 -2.29 8.27
C SER A 77 3.46 -3.47 8.93
N MET A 78 4.21 -4.27 8.15
CA MET A 78 4.96 -5.41 8.67
C MET A 78 6.03 -5.01 9.69
N GLN A 79 6.69 -3.85 9.50
CA GLN A 79 7.66 -3.32 10.48
C GLN A 79 6.98 -2.99 11.79
N VAL A 80 5.81 -2.33 11.74
CA VAL A 80 5.02 -2.02 12.94
C VAL A 80 4.56 -3.30 13.63
N ASP A 81 4.00 -4.27 12.89
CA ASP A 81 3.54 -5.55 13.45
C ASP A 81 4.68 -6.33 14.13
N SER A 82 5.86 -6.31 13.53
CA SER A 82 7.06 -6.94 14.12
C SER A 82 7.46 -6.26 15.44
N LEU A 83 7.49 -4.92 15.46
CA LEU A 83 7.75 -4.15 16.68
C LEU A 83 6.73 -4.48 17.77
N LEU A 84 5.43 -4.42 17.45
CA LEU A 84 4.36 -4.68 18.41
C LEU A 84 4.40 -6.12 18.93
N SER A 85 4.75 -7.08 18.09
CA SER A 85 4.94 -8.49 18.49
C SER A 85 6.06 -8.66 19.52
N VAL A 86 7.16 -7.94 19.36
CA VAL A 86 8.27 -7.95 20.34
C VAL A 86 7.83 -7.27 21.64
N VAL A 87 7.28 -6.06 21.55
CA VAL A 87 6.81 -5.30 22.72
C VAL A 87 5.79 -6.11 23.52
N LYS A 88 4.83 -6.76 22.87
CA LYS A 88 3.83 -7.60 23.52
C LYS A 88 4.43 -8.66 24.44
N LYS A 89 5.60 -9.20 24.10
CA LYS A 89 6.30 -10.19 24.92
C LYS A 89 6.97 -9.59 26.16
N PHE A 90 7.29 -8.29 26.12
CA PHE A 90 7.92 -7.61 27.28
C PHE A 90 6.91 -6.96 28.24
N LEU A 91 5.70 -6.63 27.75
CA LEU A 91 4.69 -5.98 28.58
C LEU A 91 4.33 -6.74 29.87
N PRO A 92 4.24 -8.09 29.91
CA PRO A 92 3.98 -8.81 31.17
C PRO A 92 5.06 -8.55 32.25
N PHE A 93 6.35 -8.46 31.87
CA PHE A 93 7.40 -8.19 32.83
C PHE A 93 7.30 -6.76 33.43
N ILE A 94 6.82 -5.81 32.64
CA ILE A 94 6.57 -4.44 33.09
C ILE A 94 5.36 -4.38 34.01
N GLU A 95 4.35 -5.19 33.71
CA GLU A 95 3.16 -5.31 34.56
C GLU A 95 3.50 -5.97 35.91
N ASP A 96 4.35 -7.00 35.93
CA ASP A 96 4.86 -7.60 37.17
C ASP A 96 5.67 -6.61 37.98
N LEU A 97 6.49 -5.76 37.33
CA LEU A 97 7.23 -4.69 37.98
C LEU A 97 6.29 -3.64 38.59
N ARG A 98 5.22 -3.25 37.87
CA ARG A 98 4.18 -2.35 38.38
C ARG A 98 3.53 -2.92 39.63
N LYS A 99 3.04 -4.17 39.54
CA LYS A 99 2.41 -4.86 40.67
C LYS A 99 3.33 -4.97 41.87
N SER A 100 4.62 -5.22 41.63
CA SER A 100 5.61 -5.27 42.72
C SER A 100 5.78 -3.92 43.41
N LEU A 101 5.80 -2.83 42.64
CA LEU A 101 5.87 -1.46 43.19
C LEU A 101 4.60 -1.05 43.95
N GLU A 102 3.42 -1.44 43.46
CA GLU A 102 2.13 -1.12 44.08
C GLU A 102 1.87 -1.89 45.39
N ASN A 103 2.49 -3.04 45.54
CA ASN A 103 2.37 -3.89 46.74
C ASN A 103 3.38 -3.54 47.85
N LEU A 104 4.24 -2.53 47.64
CA LEU A 104 5.17 -2.09 48.67
C LEU A 104 4.43 -1.33 49.78
N THR A 105 4.92 -1.52 51.01
CA THR A 105 4.44 -0.73 52.16
C THR A 105 5.05 0.66 52.14
N ASP A 106 4.41 1.64 52.80
CA ASP A 106 4.85 3.02 52.83
C ASP A 106 6.30 3.17 53.35
N GLU A 107 6.74 2.30 54.27
CA GLU A 107 8.12 2.27 54.77
C GLU A 107 9.15 2.00 53.69
N HIS A 108 8.82 1.19 52.70
CA HIS A 108 9.71 0.81 51.60
C HIS A 108 9.67 1.79 50.42
N MET A 109 8.66 2.65 50.34
CA MET A 109 8.53 3.65 49.25
C MET A 109 9.66 4.67 49.28
N GLU A 110 10.22 5.00 50.48
CA GLU A 110 11.31 5.96 50.63
C GLU A 110 12.69 5.36 50.42
N ASP A 111 12.80 4.02 50.29
CA ASP A 111 14.07 3.33 50.10
C ASP A 111 14.73 3.77 48.77
N PRO A 112 16.00 4.13 48.75
CA PRO A 112 16.76 4.46 47.54
C PRO A 112 16.68 3.40 46.44
N LEU A 113 16.65 2.11 46.79
CA LEU A 113 16.48 1.01 45.83
C LEU A 113 15.11 1.08 45.14
N THR A 114 14.02 1.25 45.91
CA THR A 114 12.66 1.37 45.40
C THR A 114 12.52 2.56 44.48
N LYS A 115 13.06 3.73 44.86
CA LYS A 115 13.10 4.91 43.98
C LYS A 115 13.85 4.64 42.69
N GLY A 116 14.97 3.91 42.74
CA GLY A 116 15.69 3.47 41.53
C GLY A 116 14.87 2.61 40.62
N VAL A 117 14.15 1.61 41.17
CA VAL A 117 13.26 0.73 40.40
C VAL A 117 12.10 1.53 39.78
N GLN A 118 11.50 2.46 40.53
CA GLN A 118 10.43 3.34 40.03
C GLN A 118 10.91 4.22 38.88
N MET A 119 12.17 4.71 38.96
CA MET A 119 12.77 5.47 37.85
C MET A 119 12.93 4.63 36.58
N VAL A 120 13.36 3.38 36.72
CA VAL A 120 13.47 2.44 35.60
C VAL A 120 12.10 2.16 34.98
N TYR A 121 11.08 1.89 35.79
CA TYR A 121 9.70 1.71 35.33
C TYR A 121 9.19 2.95 34.54
N ASN A 122 9.35 4.14 35.11
CA ASN A 122 8.95 5.38 34.45
C ASN A 122 9.69 5.63 33.12
N LYS A 123 10.98 5.29 33.08
CA LYS A 123 11.78 5.38 31.86
C LYS A 123 11.28 4.43 30.79
N PHE A 124 10.87 3.22 31.18
CA PHE A 124 10.29 2.27 30.26
C PHE A 124 8.96 2.78 29.65
N LEU A 125 8.06 3.31 30.48
CA LEU A 125 6.79 3.90 29.99
C LEU A 125 7.05 5.03 29.00
N LYS A 126 8.00 5.94 29.29
CA LYS A 126 8.40 7.01 28.36
C LYS A 126 8.95 6.45 27.04
N THR A 127 9.70 5.36 27.11
CA THR A 127 10.20 4.68 25.89
C THR A 127 9.05 4.12 25.05
N LEU A 128 8.03 3.53 25.68
CA LEU A 128 6.83 3.09 24.98
C LEU A 128 6.08 4.26 24.33
N GLU A 129 5.97 5.40 25.01
CA GLU A 129 5.35 6.61 24.44
C GLU A 129 6.08 7.11 23.18
N HIS A 130 7.42 7.08 23.18
CA HIS A 130 8.22 7.41 22.00
C HIS A 130 8.00 6.43 20.83
N LEU A 131 7.61 5.21 21.12
CA LEU A 131 7.21 4.20 20.13
C LEU A 131 5.71 4.30 19.78
N HIS A 132 5.04 5.37 20.18
CA HIS A 132 3.60 5.57 20.00
C HIS A 132 2.71 4.53 20.71
N ILE A 133 3.23 3.92 21.76
CA ILE A 133 2.51 2.94 22.58
C ILE A 133 2.10 3.60 23.89
N LYS A 134 0.79 3.57 24.20
CA LYS A 134 0.22 4.16 25.40
C LYS A 134 -0.55 3.15 26.20
N SER A 135 -0.60 3.34 27.52
CA SER A 135 -1.52 2.56 28.37
C SER A 135 -2.96 2.96 28.07
N ILE A 136 -3.86 2.00 28.19
CA ILE A 136 -5.29 2.22 28.12
C ILE A 136 -5.75 2.75 29.48
N GLU A 137 -6.41 3.89 29.51
CA GLU A 137 -7.04 4.44 30.71
C GLU A 137 -8.43 3.80 30.82
N SER A 138 -8.59 2.88 31.77
CA SER A 138 -9.80 2.07 31.88
C SER A 138 -10.73 2.50 33.00
N LEU A 139 -10.20 3.04 34.11
CA LEU A 139 -10.95 3.32 35.34
C LEU A 139 -12.11 4.30 35.11
N GLY A 140 -13.28 3.95 35.62
CA GLY A 140 -14.50 4.78 35.56
C GLY A 140 -15.19 4.79 34.20
N LEU A 141 -14.62 4.15 33.18
CA LEU A 141 -15.22 4.03 31.85
C LEU A 141 -16.18 2.83 31.77
N THR A 142 -17.07 2.87 30.79
CA THR A 142 -17.85 1.70 30.40
C THR A 142 -16.95 0.74 29.62
N PRO A 143 -17.00 -0.58 29.88
CA PRO A 143 -16.18 -1.55 29.16
C PRO A 143 -16.42 -1.47 27.64
N ASP A 144 -15.34 -1.39 26.89
CA ASP A 144 -15.32 -1.48 25.43
C ASP A 144 -14.72 -2.84 25.05
N SER A 145 -15.42 -3.62 24.23
CA SER A 145 -15.01 -4.98 23.84
C SER A 145 -13.69 -5.07 23.10
N PHE A 146 -13.21 -3.98 22.51
CA PHE A 146 -11.92 -3.92 21.83
C PHE A 146 -10.75 -3.58 22.76
N LEU A 147 -11.00 -2.79 23.80
CA LEU A 147 -9.97 -2.26 24.70
C LEU A 147 -9.91 -2.98 26.03
N HIS A 148 -11.02 -3.58 26.46
CA HIS A 148 -11.16 -4.12 27.81
C HIS A 148 -11.62 -5.58 27.79
N GLU A 149 -11.03 -6.39 28.66
CA GLU A 149 -11.39 -7.77 28.93
C GLU A 149 -11.92 -7.86 30.39
N PRO A 150 -13.25 -7.87 30.61
CA PRO A 150 -13.80 -8.06 31.94
C PRO A 150 -13.47 -9.46 32.48
N VAL A 151 -12.70 -9.51 33.57
CA VAL A 151 -12.29 -10.78 34.20
C VAL A 151 -13.17 -11.14 35.39
N SER A 152 -13.80 -10.14 36.03
CA SER A 152 -14.68 -10.34 37.17
C SER A 152 -15.70 -9.18 37.29
N VAL A 153 -16.74 -9.41 38.03
CA VAL A 153 -17.69 -8.39 38.48
C VAL A 153 -17.69 -8.33 40.01
N GLU A 154 -17.74 -7.13 40.58
CA GLU A 154 -17.81 -6.94 42.03
C GLU A 154 -19.01 -6.07 42.39
N PRO A 155 -19.73 -6.34 43.50
CA PRO A 155 -20.83 -5.53 43.93
C PRO A 155 -20.36 -4.16 44.37
N VAL A 156 -21.05 -3.11 43.89
CA VAL A 156 -20.76 -1.72 44.25
C VAL A 156 -21.90 -1.10 45.03
N THR A 157 -21.55 -0.30 46.02
CA THR A 157 -22.52 0.40 46.88
C THR A 157 -23.05 1.68 46.21
N ASP A 158 -22.23 2.34 45.35
CA ASP A 158 -22.60 3.55 44.65
C ASP A 158 -23.09 3.22 43.23
N GLU A 159 -24.33 3.52 42.92
CA GLU A 159 -24.93 3.31 41.59
C GLU A 159 -24.14 3.94 40.42
N LYS A 160 -23.33 4.98 40.70
CA LYS A 160 -22.49 5.63 39.70
C LYS A 160 -21.44 4.70 39.09
N PHE A 161 -21.03 3.65 39.81
CA PHE A 161 -20.05 2.68 39.37
C PHE A 161 -20.68 1.42 38.79
N LYS A 162 -21.98 1.32 38.78
CA LYS A 162 -22.67 0.16 38.19
C LYS A 162 -22.49 0.14 36.68
N GLY A 163 -22.00 -0.99 36.18
CA GLY A 163 -21.66 -1.17 34.75
C GLY A 163 -20.38 -0.45 34.31
N LYS A 164 -19.61 0.11 35.26
CA LYS A 164 -18.33 0.78 34.98
C LYS A 164 -17.16 -0.03 35.48
N ILE A 165 -15.99 0.24 34.93
CA ILE A 165 -14.72 -0.34 35.35
C ILE A 165 -14.34 0.28 36.68
N ILE A 166 -14.29 -0.54 37.73
CA ILE A 166 -13.95 -0.11 39.10
C ILE A 166 -12.50 -0.39 39.45
N LYS A 167 -11.89 -1.37 38.78
CA LYS A 167 -10.50 -1.74 39.01
C LYS A 167 -9.85 -2.26 37.73
N GLU A 168 -8.61 -1.89 37.55
CA GLU A 168 -7.74 -2.42 36.49
C GLU A 168 -6.87 -3.51 37.11
N PHE A 169 -7.09 -4.76 36.70
CA PHE A 169 -6.33 -5.94 37.17
C PHE A 169 -5.01 -6.06 36.46
N GLU A 170 -5.03 -5.88 35.13
CA GLU A 170 -3.83 -5.79 34.28
C GLU A 170 -4.01 -4.64 33.29
N ARG A 171 -2.98 -3.81 33.17
CA ARG A 171 -2.99 -2.65 32.29
C ARG A 171 -2.88 -3.06 30.82
N GLY A 172 -3.77 -2.54 30.01
CA GLY A 172 -3.74 -2.70 28.57
C GLY A 172 -2.85 -1.67 27.89
N PHE A 173 -2.45 -1.96 26.66
CA PHE A 173 -1.62 -1.09 25.85
C PHE A 173 -2.13 -1.02 24.41
N VAL A 174 -2.06 0.18 23.84
CA VAL A 174 -2.51 0.49 22.48
C VAL A 174 -1.42 1.26 21.75
N TYR A 175 -1.18 0.92 20.49
CA TYR A 175 -0.37 1.69 19.56
C TYR A 175 -1.25 2.71 18.84
N ILE A 176 -0.82 3.99 18.80
CA ILE A 176 -1.54 5.08 18.14
C ILE A 176 -0.54 5.96 17.40
N LYS A 177 -0.58 5.93 16.07
CA LYS A 177 0.23 6.80 15.23
C LYS A 177 -0.63 7.35 14.09
N GLY A 178 -1.05 8.61 14.20
CA GLY A 178 -2.03 9.19 13.28
C GLY A 178 -3.35 8.41 13.33
N ASP A 179 -3.81 7.92 12.19
CA ASP A 179 -5.04 7.12 12.08
C ASP A 179 -4.84 5.62 12.38
N ASP A 180 -3.58 5.15 12.46
CA ASP A 180 -3.27 3.74 12.77
C ASP A 180 -3.41 3.51 14.28
N LYS A 181 -4.45 2.78 14.66
CA LYS A 181 -4.74 2.39 16.06
C LYS A 181 -4.83 0.87 16.16
N ARG A 182 -3.94 0.27 16.95
CA ARG A 182 -3.87 -1.18 17.16
C ARG A 182 -3.79 -1.52 18.63
N VAL A 183 -4.68 -2.39 19.10
CA VAL A 183 -4.62 -2.90 20.48
C VAL A 183 -3.53 -3.96 20.56
N ILE A 184 -2.58 -3.78 21.47
CA ILE A 184 -1.47 -4.71 21.69
C ILE A 184 -1.89 -5.77 22.71
N ILE A 185 -2.42 -5.30 23.85
CA ILE A 185 -3.01 -6.11 24.92
C ILE A 185 -4.21 -5.33 25.46
N ALA A 186 -5.36 -5.98 25.57
CA ALA A 186 -6.53 -5.39 26.22
C ALA A 186 -6.30 -5.26 27.73
N SER A 187 -6.88 -4.23 28.36
CA SER A 187 -6.89 -4.11 29.83
C SER A 187 -7.78 -5.18 30.43
N LYS A 188 -7.27 -5.96 31.39
CA LYS A 188 -8.11 -6.84 32.20
C LYS A 188 -8.72 -6.03 33.34
N VAL A 189 -10.04 -6.01 33.38
CA VAL A 189 -10.77 -5.09 34.24
C VAL A 189 -11.83 -5.79 35.10
N ILE A 190 -12.13 -5.19 36.23
CA ILE A 190 -13.24 -5.59 37.11
C ILE A 190 -14.34 -4.55 36.93
N VAL A 191 -15.57 -5.01 36.74
CA VAL A 191 -16.74 -4.17 36.48
C VAL A 191 -17.65 -4.17 37.70
N GLY A 192 -18.19 -3.00 38.06
CA GLY A 192 -19.15 -2.86 39.13
C GLY A 192 -20.54 -3.41 38.75
N GLN A 193 -21.15 -4.19 39.63
CA GLN A 193 -22.49 -4.76 39.46
C GLN A 193 -23.47 -4.18 40.46
#